data_f5a64f1398a35fff71568a93d42186f2
#
_entry.id   f5a64f1398a35fff71568a93d42186f2
#
_cell.length_a   1.000
_cell.length_b   1.000
_cell.length_c   1.000
_cell.angle_alpha   90.00
_cell.angle_beta   90.00
_cell.angle_gamma   90.00
#
_symmetry.space_group_name_H-M   'P 1'
#
loop_
_entity.id
_entity.type
_entity.pdbx_description
1 polymer ?
#
loop_
_entity_poly.entity_id
_entity_poly.type
_entity_poly.pdbx_seq_one_letter_code
_entity_poly.pdbx_strand_id
1 'polypeptide(L)'
;MISIITKEINDLPILEICDSEKLGEELPLVFFYHGWTGCKERVLTQGYEIAKKGFRVILPDALYHGDRQEGDVKGHVLEFWKIVLNSVKEFPTLVDYYRENVGIKDGFVGVSGLSMGGITTNALMTTYPWINAGVCLMGSPKPVKFAKKLVADAATQVKGMPDTEVDKQISALEPFDLSLNLEKLASRPLHFWHGTADKMVPCQDTVDFYRENIGKSYTENVTLTTTENAGHKVSQETTLEMTNKFDQYYQKFVGKR
;
A
#
# COMPACT_ATOMS: atom_id res chain seq x y z
N MET A 1 -24.35 -8.48 6.52
CA MET A 1 -24.10 -7.04 6.88
C MET A 1 -22.59 -6.84 7.01
N ILE A 2 -22.00 -5.68 6.63
CA ILE A 2 -20.56 -5.45 6.85
C ILE A 2 -20.35 -4.91 8.26
N SER A 3 -19.48 -5.59 9.00
CA SER A 3 -19.03 -5.21 10.34
C SER A 3 -17.70 -4.44 10.26
N ILE A 4 -17.54 -3.46 11.13
CA ILE A 4 -16.31 -2.68 11.32
C ILE A 4 -15.94 -2.80 12.80
N ILE A 5 -14.80 -3.41 13.08
CA ILE A 5 -14.37 -3.73 14.44
C ILE A 5 -13.01 -3.09 14.69
N THR A 6 -12.91 -2.28 15.74
CA THR A 6 -11.62 -1.78 16.24
C THR A 6 -10.94 -2.89 17.03
N LYS A 7 -9.68 -3.15 16.72
CA LYS A 7 -8.81 -4.12 17.40
C LYS A 7 -7.42 -3.56 17.61
N GLU A 8 -6.72 -4.15 18.56
CA GLU A 8 -5.30 -3.97 18.76
C GLU A 8 -4.62 -5.34 18.67
N ILE A 9 -3.62 -5.49 17.80
CA ILE A 9 -2.88 -6.72 17.59
C ILE A 9 -1.40 -6.42 17.80
N ASN A 10 -0.82 -6.93 18.88
CA ASN A 10 0.58 -6.71 19.23
C ASN A 10 0.93 -5.18 19.24
N ASP A 11 0.14 -4.41 19.95
CA ASP A 11 0.22 -2.94 20.06
C ASP A 11 0.00 -2.18 18.73
N LEU A 12 -0.57 -2.85 17.73
CA LEU A 12 -0.92 -2.25 16.43
C LEU A 12 -2.43 -2.02 16.35
N PRO A 13 -2.89 -0.76 16.43
CA PRO A 13 -4.30 -0.45 16.28
C PRO A 13 -4.73 -0.62 14.82
N ILE A 14 -5.83 -1.34 14.63
CA ILE A 14 -6.40 -1.65 13.32
C ILE A 14 -7.92 -1.48 13.31
N LEU A 15 -8.49 -1.35 12.11
CA LEU A 15 -9.89 -1.72 11.86
C LEU A 15 -9.93 -3.01 11.06
N GLU A 16 -10.73 -3.97 11.54
CA GLU A 16 -11.09 -5.16 10.79
C GLU A 16 -12.48 -4.98 10.18
N ILE A 17 -12.60 -5.23 8.88
CA ILE A 17 -13.85 -5.07 8.14
C ILE A 17 -14.14 -6.35 7.38
N CYS A 18 -15.31 -6.98 7.64
CA CYS A 18 -15.77 -8.14 6.90
C CYS A 18 -17.28 -8.33 7.07
N ASP A 19 -17.85 -9.32 6.41
CA ASP A 19 -19.25 -9.71 6.63
C ASP A 19 -19.43 -10.17 8.09
N SER A 20 -20.42 -9.58 8.79
CA SER A 20 -20.72 -9.88 10.19
C SER A 20 -21.08 -11.33 10.44
N GLU A 21 -21.63 -12.03 9.45
CA GLU A 21 -21.99 -13.45 9.55
C GLU A 21 -20.74 -14.36 9.39
N LYS A 22 -19.61 -13.79 8.93
CA LYS A 22 -18.36 -14.51 8.62
C LYS A 22 -17.17 -14.10 9.50
N LEU A 23 -17.42 -13.49 10.65
CA LEU A 23 -16.36 -13.01 11.55
C LEU A 23 -15.38 -14.10 11.98
N GLY A 24 -15.89 -15.32 12.22
CA GLY A 24 -15.10 -16.50 12.61
C GLY A 24 -14.67 -17.39 11.45
N GLU A 25 -14.98 -17.05 10.21
CA GLU A 25 -14.66 -17.87 9.05
C GLU A 25 -13.33 -17.46 8.41
N GLU A 26 -12.67 -18.41 7.76
CA GLU A 26 -11.56 -18.11 6.87
C GLU A 26 -12.05 -17.31 5.67
N LEU A 27 -11.50 -16.11 5.48
CA LEU A 27 -11.74 -15.26 4.33
C LEU A 27 -10.41 -14.90 3.66
N PRO A 28 -10.39 -14.60 2.34
CA PRO A 28 -9.21 -14.02 1.73
C PRO A 28 -8.92 -12.67 2.39
N LEU A 29 -7.64 -12.40 2.65
CA LEU A 29 -7.19 -11.26 3.47
C LEU A 29 -6.65 -10.14 2.59
N VAL A 30 -7.08 -8.89 2.85
CA VAL A 30 -6.56 -7.70 2.17
C VAL A 30 -6.19 -6.64 3.21
N PHE A 31 -5.00 -6.07 3.10
CA PHE A 31 -4.57 -4.91 3.87
C PHE A 31 -4.71 -3.65 3.04
N PHE A 32 -5.20 -2.57 3.65
CA PHE A 32 -5.28 -1.28 3.00
C PHE A 32 -4.67 -0.18 3.87
N TYR A 33 -3.61 0.47 3.37
CA TYR A 33 -2.86 1.50 4.07
C TYR A 33 -3.31 2.91 3.69
N HIS A 34 -3.49 3.77 4.70
CA HIS A 34 -3.85 5.17 4.52
C HIS A 34 -2.68 6.03 4.01
N GLY A 35 -2.97 7.25 3.57
CA GLY A 35 -1.99 8.25 3.15
C GLY A 35 -1.40 9.05 4.31
N TRP A 36 -0.38 9.86 4.01
CA TRP A 36 0.20 10.84 4.92
C TRP A 36 -0.89 11.75 5.51
N THR A 37 -0.81 12.06 6.79
CA THR A 37 -1.82 12.78 7.59
C THR A 37 -3.19 12.09 7.70
N GLY A 38 -3.31 10.85 7.21
CA GLY A 38 -4.51 10.04 7.35
C GLY A 38 -4.54 9.20 8.62
N CYS A 39 -5.49 8.28 8.68
CA CYS A 39 -5.59 7.22 9.68
C CYS A 39 -6.47 6.10 9.12
N LYS A 40 -6.60 5.00 9.84
CA LYS A 40 -7.41 3.84 9.43
C LYS A 40 -8.86 4.21 9.10
N GLU A 41 -9.47 5.15 9.83
CA GLU A 41 -10.85 5.60 9.60
C GLU A 41 -11.01 6.38 8.29
N ARG A 42 -9.96 7.06 7.82
CA ARG A 42 -9.99 7.84 6.57
C ARG A 42 -10.08 6.99 5.32
N VAL A 43 -9.84 5.69 5.44
CA VAL A 43 -9.87 4.71 4.34
C VAL A 43 -10.96 3.65 4.51
N LEU A 44 -11.93 3.92 5.39
CA LEU A 44 -13.10 3.05 5.62
C LEU A 44 -13.88 2.74 4.34
N THR A 45 -14.06 3.72 3.46
CA THR A 45 -14.78 3.51 2.19
C THR A 45 -14.11 2.44 1.34
N GLN A 46 -12.79 2.47 1.23
CA GLN A 46 -12.01 1.48 0.48
C GLN A 46 -12.13 0.10 1.13
N GLY A 47 -11.95 0.02 2.45
CA GLY A 47 -12.09 -1.23 3.19
C GLY A 47 -13.48 -1.83 3.08
N TYR A 48 -14.52 -1.00 3.19
CA TYR A 48 -15.91 -1.42 3.07
C TYR A 48 -16.24 -2.00 1.69
N GLU A 49 -15.81 -1.34 0.61
CA GLU A 49 -16.08 -1.81 -0.75
C GLU A 49 -15.36 -3.14 -1.04
N ILE A 50 -14.13 -3.33 -0.56
CA ILE A 50 -13.42 -4.61 -0.68
C ILE A 50 -14.13 -5.70 0.13
N ALA A 51 -14.56 -5.40 1.37
CA ALA A 51 -15.24 -6.36 2.24
C ALA A 51 -16.57 -6.86 1.65
N LYS A 52 -17.30 -6.03 0.91
CA LYS A 52 -18.52 -6.42 0.18
C LYS A 52 -18.27 -7.53 -0.87
N LYS A 53 -17.04 -7.72 -1.31
CA LYS A 53 -16.64 -8.81 -2.23
C LYS A 53 -16.27 -10.10 -1.50
N GLY A 54 -16.45 -10.16 -0.18
CA GLY A 54 -16.20 -11.35 0.61
C GLY A 54 -14.78 -11.46 1.16
N PHE A 55 -14.05 -10.36 1.21
CA PHE A 55 -12.73 -10.29 1.83
C PHE A 55 -12.82 -9.88 3.31
N ARG A 56 -11.85 -10.32 4.09
CA ARG A 56 -11.50 -9.68 5.36
C ARG A 56 -10.50 -8.59 5.07
N VAL A 57 -10.79 -7.36 5.50
CA VAL A 57 -9.95 -6.19 5.22
C VAL A 57 -9.41 -5.62 6.52
N ILE A 58 -8.11 -5.37 6.54
CA ILE A 58 -7.39 -4.82 7.67
C ILE A 58 -6.87 -3.44 7.30
N LEU A 59 -7.25 -2.45 8.10
CA LEU A 59 -6.80 -1.07 7.97
C LEU A 59 -5.93 -0.72 9.19
N PRO A 60 -4.60 -0.81 9.10
CA PRO A 60 -3.73 -0.42 10.20
C PRO A 60 -3.47 1.09 10.24
N ASP A 61 -3.25 1.64 11.44
CA ASP A 61 -2.61 2.93 11.59
C ASP A 61 -1.10 2.81 11.39
N ALA A 62 -0.54 3.65 10.56
CA ALA A 62 0.92 3.78 10.43
C ALA A 62 1.51 4.47 11.68
N LEU A 63 2.80 4.30 11.90
CA LEU A 63 3.53 4.97 12.99
C LEU A 63 3.25 6.48 12.97
N TYR A 64 3.02 7.09 14.12
CA TYR A 64 2.66 8.51 14.34
C TYR A 64 1.31 8.94 13.75
N HIS A 65 0.45 8.02 13.34
CA HIS A 65 -0.87 8.31 12.76
C HIS A 65 -1.98 7.66 13.59
N GLY A 66 -3.19 8.22 13.48
CA GLY A 66 -4.38 7.68 14.13
C GLY A 66 -4.19 7.48 15.64
N ASP A 67 -4.47 6.28 16.14
CA ASP A 67 -4.32 5.93 17.56
C ASP A 67 -2.83 5.80 18.01
N ARG A 68 -1.89 5.91 17.06
CA ARG A 68 -0.43 5.91 17.31
C ARG A 68 0.17 7.33 17.24
N GLN A 69 -0.68 8.36 17.25
CA GLN A 69 -0.25 9.75 17.09
C GLN A 69 0.57 10.23 18.28
N GLU A 70 1.74 10.81 18.00
CA GLU A 70 2.61 11.49 18.94
C GLU A 70 2.78 12.95 18.48
N GLY A 71 1.94 13.85 19.00
CA GLY A 71 1.92 15.24 18.55
C GLY A 71 1.30 15.43 17.15
N ASP A 72 1.67 16.52 16.44
CA ASP A 72 1.20 16.74 15.06
C ASP A 72 2.04 15.89 14.09
N VAL A 73 1.39 15.05 13.31
CA VAL A 73 2.04 14.20 12.31
C VAL A 73 2.92 14.99 11.33
N LYS A 74 2.61 16.25 11.07
CA LYS A 74 3.44 17.12 10.22
C LYS A 74 4.82 17.40 10.82
N GLY A 75 4.98 17.30 12.15
CA GLY A 75 6.26 17.34 12.82
C GLY A 75 7.18 16.17 12.47
N HIS A 76 6.61 15.05 12.00
CA HIS A 76 7.34 13.83 11.63
C HIS A 76 7.67 13.74 10.14
N VAL A 77 7.64 14.85 9.39
CA VAL A 77 7.89 14.84 7.94
C VAL A 77 9.25 14.26 7.56
N LEU A 78 10.28 14.46 8.36
CA LEU A 78 11.61 13.89 8.15
C LEU A 78 11.68 12.38 8.43
N GLU A 79 10.66 11.84 9.12
CA GLU A 79 10.53 10.42 9.43
C GLU A 79 9.61 9.68 8.43
N PHE A 80 9.18 10.35 7.34
CA PHE A 80 8.26 9.79 6.34
C PHE A 80 8.68 8.38 5.89
N TRP A 81 9.94 8.20 5.54
CA TRP A 81 10.45 6.89 5.10
C TRP A 81 10.53 5.87 6.23
N LYS A 82 10.85 6.30 7.44
CA LYS A 82 10.79 5.45 8.63
C LYS A 82 9.37 4.93 8.85
N ILE A 83 8.35 5.77 8.66
CA ILE A 83 6.94 5.39 8.80
C ILE A 83 6.55 4.33 7.76
N VAL A 84 6.93 4.53 6.48
CA VAL A 84 6.70 3.56 5.41
C VAL A 84 7.38 2.22 5.73
N LEU A 85 8.67 2.23 6.07
CA LEU A 85 9.44 1.03 6.38
C LEU A 85 8.96 0.33 7.65
N ASN A 86 8.46 1.10 8.63
CA ASN A 86 7.87 0.51 9.83
C ASN A 86 6.59 -0.29 9.50
N SER A 87 5.72 0.26 8.64
CA SER A 87 4.53 -0.47 8.16
C SER A 87 4.90 -1.77 7.42
N VAL A 88 5.99 -1.74 6.62
CA VAL A 88 6.52 -2.95 5.97
C VAL A 88 6.97 -3.99 7.01
N LYS A 89 7.65 -3.55 8.06
CA LYS A 89 8.19 -4.40 9.13
C LYS A 89 7.10 -5.04 10.00
N GLU A 90 6.02 -4.30 10.26
CA GLU A 90 4.90 -4.73 11.10
C GLU A 90 3.93 -5.67 10.36
N PHE A 91 3.93 -5.64 9.03
CA PHE A 91 3.00 -6.39 8.20
C PHE A 91 2.97 -7.91 8.48
N PRO A 92 4.10 -8.64 8.58
CA PRO A 92 4.07 -10.06 8.90
C PRO A 92 3.37 -10.37 10.23
N THR A 93 3.58 -9.55 11.26
CA THR A 93 2.96 -9.71 12.58
C THR A 93 1.42 -9.72 12.47
N LEU A 94 0.86 -8.82 11.67
CA LEU A 94 -0.58 -8.77 11.44
C LEU A 94 -1.06 -9.98 10.63
N VAL A 95 -0.35 -10.39 9.58
CA VAL A 95 -0.72 -11.55 8.76
C VAL A 95 -0.64 -12.84 9.58
N ASP A 96 0.39 -13.03 10.38
CA ASP A 96 0.58 -14.21 11.22
C ASP A 96 -0.52 -14.31 12.27
N TYR A 97 -0.93 -13.20 12.88
CA TYR A 97 -2.09 -13.18 13.77
C TYR A 97 -3.35 -13.78 13.10
N TYR A 98 -3.68 -13.32 11.87
CA TYR A 98 -4.86 -13.85 11.17
C TYR A 98 -4.67 -15.29 10.74
N ARG A 99 -3.49 -15.69 10.32
CA ARG A 99 -3.18 -17.07 9.96
C ARG A 99 -3.36 -18.04 11.12
N GLU A 100 -2.95 -17.64 12.31
CA GLU A 100 -2.97 -18.50 13.51
C GLU A 100 -4.33 -18.51 14.22
N ASN A 101 -5.04 -17.37 14.24
CA ASN A 101 -6.24 -17.23 15.09
C ASN A 101 -7.57 -17.32 14.32
N VAL A 102 -7.58 -17.12 13.01
CA VAL A 102 -8.82 -17.10 12.21
C VAL A 102 -8.71 -18.01 10.98
N GLY A 103 -7.52 -18.12 10.41
CA GLY A 103 -7.28 -18.72 9.10
C GLY A 103 -7.40 -17.70 7.97
N ILE A 104 -6.68 -17.96 6.87
CA ILE A 104 -6.72 -17.16 5.65
C ILE A 104 -7.15 -18.06 4.50
N LYS A 105 -8.35 -17.84 4.00
CA LYS A 105 -8.95 -18.67 2.94
C LYS A 105 -8.03 -18.75 1.71
N ASP A 106 -7.76 -19.97 1.27
CA ASP A 106 -6.84 -20.30 0.20
C ASP A 106 -5.41 -19.73 0.37
N GLY A 107 -5.08 -19.21 1.57
CA GLY A 107 -3.82 -18.51 1.83
C GLY A 107 -3.68 -17.19 1.05
N PHE A 108 -4.79 -16.62 0.53
CA PHE A 108 -4.73 -15.40 -0.28
C PHE A 108 -4.52 -14.16 0.59
N VAL A 109 -3.43 -13.44 0.33
CA VAL A 109 -3.10 -12.16 0.95
C VAL A 109 -2.91 -11.09 -0.14
N GLY A 110 -3.73 -10.05 -0.09
CA GLY A 110 -3.63 -8.86 -0.94
C GLY A 110 -3.19 -7.63 -0.15
N VAL A 111 -2.57 -6.67 -0.84
CA VAL A 111 -2.15 -5.39 -0.25
C VAL A 111 -2.56 -4.22 -1.12
N SER A 112 -2.99 -3.14 -0.50
CA SER A 112 -3.35 -1.90 -1.17
C SER A 112 -3.10 -0.69 -0.27
N GLY A 113 -3.17 0.48 -0.86
CA GLY A 113 -3.12 1.74 -0.15
C GLY A 113 -3.06 2.93 -1.10
N LEU A 114 -3.23 4.11 -0.54
CA LEU A 114 -3.22 5.35 -1.30
C LEU A 114 -2.06 6.27 -0.87
N SER A 115 -1.43 6.98 -1.82
CA SER A 115 -0.33 7.92 -1.54
C SER A 115 0.82 7.24 -0.78
N MET A 116 1.12 7.65 0.44
CA MET A 116 2.06 6.96 1.34
C MET A 116 1.75 5.46 1.45
N GLY A 117 0.46 5.10 1.62
CA GLY A 117 0.01 3.70 1.64
C GLY A 117 0.23 2.98 0.30
N GLY A 118 0.15 3.68 -0.83
CA GLY A 118 0.51 3.16 -2.15
C GLY A 118 2.00 2.88 -2.29
N ILE A 119 2.86 3.74 -1.72
CA ILE A 119 4.32 3.50 -1.63
C ILE A 119 4.58 2.28 -0.74
N THR A 120 3.90 2.20 0.41
CA THR A 120 3.96 1.03 1.30
C THR A 120 3.55 -0.25 0.57
N THR A 121 2.50 -0.21 -0.25
CA THR A 121 2.05 -1.34 -1.08
C THR A 121 3.16 -1.85 -2.00
N ASN A 122 3.85 -0.96 -2.72
CA ASN A 122 4.96 -1.33 -3.60
C ASN A 122 6.12 -1.94 -2.81
N ALA A 123 6.47 -1.36 -1.66
CA ALA A 123 7.51 -1.88 -0.78
C ALA A 123 7.18 -3.27 -0.24
N LEU A 124 5.92 -3.51 0.16
CA LEU A 124 5.41 -4.82 0.59
C LEU A 124 5.52 -5.86 -0.53
N MET A 125 5.07 -5.52 -1.75
CA MET A 125 5.17 -6.40 -2.91
C MET A 125 6.62 -6.73 -3.27
N THR A 126 7.55 -5.79 -3.04
CA THR A 126 8.99 -5.99 -3.25
C THR A 126 9.61 -6.89 -2.18
N THR A 127 9.15 -6.76 -0.93
CA THR A 127 9.77 -7.42 0.22
C THR A 127 9.26 -8.85 0.43
N TYR A 128 7.94 -9.07 0.28
CA TYR A 128 7.29 -10.32 0.65
C TYR A 128 6.76 -11.08 -0.56
N PRO A 129 7.46 -12.15 -1.02
CA PRO A 129 7.08 -12.91 -2.21
C PRO A 129 5.78 -13.71 -2.03
N TRP A 130 5.32 -13.91 -0.81
CA TRP A 130 4.08 -14.63 -0.49
C TRP A 130 2.82 -13.76 -0.57
N ILE A 131 2.92 -12.45 -0.79
CA ILE A 131 1.77 -11.61 -1.13
C ILE A 131 1.28 -11.99 -2.52
N ASN A 132 -0.02 -12.22 -2.68
CA ASN A 132 -0.59 -12.74 -3.92
C ASN A 132 -0.96 -11.65 -4.92
N ALA A 133 -1.34 -10.45 -4.45
CA ALA A 133 -1.77 -9.36 -5.32
C ALA A 133 -1.59 -7.99 -4.67
N GLY A 134 -1.42 -6.95 -5.50
CA GLY A 134 -1.35 -5.57 -5.04
C GLY A 134 -2.17 -4.58 -5.87
N VAL A 135 -2.66 -3.52 -5.22
CA VAL A 135 -3.23 -2.34 -5.91
C VAL A 135 -2.65 -1.07 -5.29
N CYS A 136 -1.87 -0.33 -6.08
CA CYS A 136 -1.23 0.92 -5.67
C CYS A 136 -2.04 2.11 -6.19
N LEU A 137 -2.64 2.89 -5.30
CA LEU A 137 -3.39 4.09 -5.65
C LEU A 137 -2.51 5.34 -5.42
N MET A 138 -2.21 6.09 -6.48
CA MET A 138 -1.43 7.34 -6.47
C MET A 138 -0.15 7.30 -5.60
N GLY A 139 0.51 6.13 -5.54
CA GLY A 139 1.81 5.95 -4.90
C GLY A 139 2.95 5.86 -5.92
N SER A 140 4.20 6.00 -5.48
CA SER A 140 5.36 5.86 -6.35
C SER A 140 5.96 4.45 -6.29
N PRO A 141 6.21 3.79 -7.42
CA PRO A 141 7.01 2.55 -7.48
C PRO A 141 8.51 2.80 -7.41
N LYS A 142 8.94 4.09 -7.39
CA LYS A 142 10.33 4.56 -7.42
C LYS A 142 10.65 5.37 -6.14
N PRO A 143 10.59 4.77 -4.92
CA PRO A 143 10.79 5.50 -3.66
C PRO A 143 12.16 6.19 -3.55
N VAL A 144 13.23 5.62 -4.08
CA VAL A 144 14.55 6.26 -4.11
C VAL A 144 14.53 7.57 -4.92
N LYS A 145 13.94 7.54 -6.13
CA LYS A 145 13.77 8.74 -6.95
C LYS A 145 12.88 9.77 -6.28
N PHE A 146 11.78 9.32 -5.68
CA PHE A 146 10.83 10.20 -4.99
C PHE A 146 11.45 10.84 -3.74
N ALA A 147 12.28 10.09 -2.98
CA ALA A 147 13.02 10.63 -1.84
C ALA A 147 14.00 11.74 -2.26
N LYS A 148 14.76 11.53 -3.32
CA LYS A 148 15.67 12.55 -3.88
C LYS A 148 14.90 13.83 -4.26
N LYS A 149 13.72 13.67 -4.87
CA LYS A 149 12.86 14.81 -5.21
C LYS A 149 12.39 15.54 -3.94
N LEU A 150 11.89 14.82 -2.91
CA LEU A 150 11.44 15.42 -1.65
C LEU A 150 12.56 16.19 -0.96
N VAL A 151 13.78 15.68 -0.95
CA VAL A 151 14.95 16.37 -0.39
C VAL A 151 15.26 17.64 -1.18
N ALA A 152 15.23 17.59 -2.52
CA ALA A 152 15.45 18.76 -3.36
C ALA A 152 14.37 19.85 -3.14
N ASP A 153 13.09 19.45 -3.03
CA ASP A 153 11.98 20.36 -2.78
C ASP A 153 12.02 20.95 -1.35
N ALA A 154 12.54 20.18 -0.38
CA ALA A 154 12.68 20.57 1.02
C ALA A 154 14.03 21.19 1.37
N ALA A 155 14.86 21.53 0.38
CA ALA A 155 16.26 22.00 0.61
C ALA A 155 16.38 23.18 1.59
N THR A 156 15.32 23.96 1.81
CA THR A 156 15.25 25.00 2.84
C THR A 156 14.93 24.47 4.24
N GLN A 157 14.27 23.30 4.35
CA GLN A 157 13.84 22.68 5.62
C GLN A 157 14.87 21.67 6.16
N VAL A 158 15.66 21.07 5.25
CA VAL A 158 16.71 20.07 5.56
C VAL A 158 18.05 20.76 5.89
N LYS A 159 18.08 22.09 6.04
CA LYS A 159 19.29 22.84 6.41
C LYS A 159 19.89 22.30 7.71
N GLY A 160 21.08 21.69 7.61
CA GLY A 160 21.84 21.19 8.75
C GLY A 160 22.01 19.68 8.82
N MET A 161 21.32 18.90 7.98
CA MET A 161 21.62 17.48 7.87
C MET A 161 22.80 17.29 6.89
N PRO A 162 23.87 16.55 7.27
CA PRO A 162 24.96 16.25 6.35
C PRO A 162 24.47 15.49 5.12
N ASP A 163 24.95 15.81 3.93
CA ASP A 163 24.59 15.14 2.67
C ASP A 163 24.80 13.61 2.77
N THR A 164 25.84 13.20 3.48
CA THR A 164 26.16 11.78 3.72
C THR A 164 25.06 11.04 4.51
N GLU A 165 24.39 11.71 5.44
CA GLU A 165 23.29 11.10 6.19
C GLU A 165 22.02 11.02 5.34
N VAL A 166 21.74 12.04 4.54
CA VAL A 166 20.65 12.04 3.56
C VAL A 166 20.83 10.91 2.55
N ASP A 167 22.02 10.78 1.97
CA ASP A 167 22.33 9.72 1.00
C ASP A 167 22.20 8.34 1.63
N LYS A 168 22.62 8.16 2.87
CA LYS A 168 22.47 6.90 3.60
C LYS A 168 20.99 6.54 3.81
N GLN A 169 20.14 7.50 4.19
CA GLN A 169 18.70 7.26 4.36
C GLN A 169 18.05 6.93 3.01
N ILE A 170 18.43 7.59 1.93
CA ILE A 170 17.92 7.29 0.59
C ILE A 170 18.36 5.90 0.13
N SER A 171 19.62 5.55 0.32
CA SER A 171 20.16 4.22 -0.06
C SER A 171 19.48 3.09 0.73
N ALA A 172 19.05 3.34 1.96
CA ALA A 172 18.29 2.37 2.74
C ALA A 172 16.93 2.01 2.11
N LEU A 173 16.43 2.79 1.14
CA LEU A 173 15.19 2.50 0.42
C LEU A 173 15.39 1.54 -0.78
N GLU A 174 16.64 1.35 -1.25
CA GLU A 174 16.91 0.53 -2.44
C GLU A 174 16.34 -0.89 -2.38
N PRO A 175 16.42 -1.63 -1.27
CA PRO A 175 15.83 -2.97 -1.16
C PRO A 175 14.31 -3.00 -1.30
N PHE A 176 13.63 -1.87 -1.05
CA PHE A 176 12.18 -1.68 -1.06
C PHE A 176 11.69 -0.97 -2.33
N ASP A 177 12.60 -0.51 -3.19
CA ASP A 177 12.29 0.16 -4.44
C ASP A 177 11.92 -0.87 -5.51
N LEU A 178 10.64 -0.88 -5.89
CA LEU A 178 10.13 -1.83 -6.86
C LEU A 178 10.81 -1.66 -8.23
N SER A 179 11.17 -0.44 -8.60
CA SER A 179 11.81 -0.17 -9.89
C SER A 179 13.25 -0.70 -9.98
N LEU A 180 13.90 -0.90 -8.84
CA LEU A 180 15.25 -1.48 -8.74
C LEU A 180 15.23 -3.01 -8.51
N ASN A 181 14.05 -3.57 -8.15
CA ASN A 181 13.89 -4.97 -7.77
C ASN A 181 12.70 -5.62 -8.50
N LEU A 182 12.54 -5.32 -9.75
CA LEU A 182 11.33 -5.61 -10.52
C LEU A 182 11.05 -7.12 -10.67
N GLU A 183 12.11 -7.93 -10.73
CA GLU A 183 12.03 -9.39 -10.80
C GLU A 183 11.35 -10.02 -9.58
N LYS A 184 11.38 -9.32 -8.44
CA LYS A 184 10.69 -9.75 -7.21
C LYS A 184 9.16 -9.77 -7.35
N LEU A 185 8.58 -9.12 -8.38
CA LEU A 185 7.16 -9.27 -8.70
C LEU A 185 6.79 -10.70 -9.10
N ALA A 186 7.70 -11.41 -9.77
CA ALA A 186 7.51 -12.81 -10.16
C ALA A 186 6.12 -13.08 -10.79
N SER A 187 5.69 -12.20 -11.69
CA SER A 187 4.38 -12.23 -12.37
C SER A 187 3.16 -12.11 -11.46
N ARG A 188 3.34 -11.73 -10.20
CA ARG A 188 2.19 -11.45 -9.32
C ARG A 188 1.44 -10.23 -9.82
N PRO A 189 0.09 -10.23 -9.78
CA PRO A 189 -0.70 -9.11 -10.24
C PRO A 189 -0.48 -7.86 -9.35
N LEU A 190 -0.20 -6.75 -10.03
CA LEU A 190 -0.08 -5.42 -9.42
C LEU A 190 -0.77 -4.41 -10.33
N HIS A 191 -1.77 -3.75 -9.79
CA HIS A 191 -2.47 -2.67 -10.49
C HIS A 191 -2.05 -1.32 -9.94
N PHE A 192 -1.78 -0.38 -10.83
CA PHE A 192 -1.57 1.03 -10.51
C PHE A 192 -2.76 1.86 -10.98
N TRP A 193 -3.19 2.77 -10.14
CA TRP A 193 -4.04 3.88 -10.54
C TRP A 193 -3.37 5.22 -10.19
N HIS A 194 -3.42 6.21 -11.12
CA HIS A 194 -2.86 7.53 -10.88
C HIS A 194 -3.61 8.62 -11.63
N GLY A 195 -3.81 9.78 -10.97
CA GLY A 195 -4.35 10.98 -11.61
C GLY A 195 -3.25 11.74 -12.36
N THR A 196 -3.50 12.16 -13.62
CA THR A 196 -2.47 12.81 -14.45
C THR A 196 -2.08 14.20 -13.98
N ALA A 197 -2.94 14.88 -13.20
CA ALA A 197 -2.68 16.20 -12.62
C ALA A 197 -2.22 16.14 -11.14
N ASP A 198 -1.74 14.98 -10.69
CA ASP A 198 -1.20 14.81 -9.34
C ASP A 198 0.10 15.62 -9.15
N LYS A 199 0.06 16.60 -8.22
CA LYS A 199 1.19 17.48 -7.91
C LYS A 199 1.99 17.02 -6.68
N MET A 200 1.48 16.07 -5.92
CA MET A 200 2.13 15.57 -4.70
C MET A 200 3.04 14.37 -4.98
N VAL A 201 2.48 13.35 -5.62
CA VAL A 201 3.25 12.19 -6.11
C VAL A 201 3.19 12.20 -7.63
N PRO A 202 4.33 12.39 -8.32
CA PRO A 202 4.32 12.55 -9.78
C PRO A 202 3.76 11.30 -10.49
N CYS A 203 2.66 11.45 -11.22
CA CYS A 203 2.09 10.39 -12.06
C CYS A 203 3.10 9.85 -13.08
N GLN A 204 4.00 10.72 -13.57
CA GLN A 204 5.00 10.36 -14.58
C GLN A 204 5.90 9.22 -14.12
N ASP A 205 6.25 9.16 -12.82
CA ASP A 205 7.08 8.07 -12.29
C ASP A 205 6.42 6.70 -12.43
N THR A 206 5.09 6.64 -12.22
CA THR A 206 4.30 5.41 -12.39
C THR A 206 4.12 5.07 -13.87
N VAL A 207 3.88 6.06 -14.72
CA VAL A 207 3.75 5.88 -16.18
C VAL A 207 5.07 5.39 -16.80
N ASP A 208 6.20 6.01 -16.42
CA ASP A 208 7.52 5.59 -16.89
C ASP A 208 7.85 4.18 -16.42
N PHE A 209 7.60 3.89 -15.13
CA PHE A 209 7.77 2.54 -14.60
C PHE A 209 6.99 1.49 -15.40
N TYR A 210 5.72 1.75 -15.69
CA TYR A 210 4.88 0.84 -16.46
C TYR A 210 5.41 0.66 -17.90
N ARG A 211 5.72 1.76 -18.61
CA ARG A 211 6.17 1.74 -20.01
C ARG A 211 7.53 1.07 -20.17
N GLU A 212 8.47 1.32 -19.27
CA GLU A 212 9.83 0.74 -19.28
C GLU A 212 9.83 -0.76 -19.04
N ASN A 213 8.75 -1.31 -18.47
CA ASN A 213 8.73 -2.67 -17.96
C ASN A 213 7.63 -3.55 -18.55
N ILE A 214 6.71 -3.00 -19.33
CA ILE A 214 5.69 -3.78 -20.02
C ILE A 214 6.33 -4.82 -20.96
N GLY A 215 5.78 -6.05 -20.97
CA GLY A 215 6.25 -7.15 -21.83
C GLY A 215 7.39 -8.00 -21.23
N LYS A 216 7.90 -7.67 -20.04
CA LYS A 216 8.83 -8.56 -19.32
C LYS A 216 8.04 -9.66 -18.61
N SER A 217 8.58 -10.88 -18.53
CA SER A 217 7.88 -12.04 -17.95
C SER A 217 7.39 -11.79 -16.51
N TYR A 218 8.20 -11.16 -15.69
CA TYR A 218 7.85 -10.88 -14.28
C TYR A 218 6.84 -9.72 -14.08
N THR A 219 6.47 -9.00 -15.17
CA THR A 219 5.48 -7.90 -15.14
C THR A 219 4.25 -8.16 -16.01
N GLU A 220 4.06 -9.36 -16.52
CA GLU A 220 2.94 -9.69 -17.43
C GLU A 220 1.55 -9.40 -16.83
N ASN A 221 1.42 -9.41 -15.49
CA ASN A 221 0.19 -9.12 -14.77
C ASN A 221 0.18 -7.72 -14.13
N VAL A 222 1.11 -6.83 -14.54
CA VAL A 222 1.08 -5.42 -14.13
C VAL A 222 0.16 -4.64 -15.04
N THR A 223 -0.72 -3.83 -14.45
CA THR A 223 -1.66 -2.97 -15.18
C THR A 223 -1.65 -1.55 -14.64
N LEU A 224 -1.97 -0.58 -15.50
CA LEU A 224 -2.04 0.83 -15.14
C LEU A 224 -3.34 1.46 -15.69
N THR A 225 -4.06 2.16 -14.83
CA THR A 225 -5.12 3.10 -15.23
C THR A 225 -4.70 4.51 -14.83
N THR A 226 -4.84 5.46 -15.74
CA THR A 226 -4.68 6.88 -15.45
C THR A 226 -5.99 7.62 -15.69
N THR A 227 -6.32 8.57 -14.80
CA THR A 227 -7.49 9.45 -14.99
C THR A 227 -7.00 10.84 -15.34
N GLU A 228 -7.39 11.30 -16.53
CA GLU A 228 -6.99 12.60 -17.04
C GLU A 228 -7.51 13.72 -16.16
N ASN A 229 -6.66 14.73 -15.89
CA ASN A 229 -6.93 15.88 -15.04
C ASN A 229 -7.32 15.58 -13.58
N ALA A 230 -7.27 14.31 -13.15
CA ALA A 230 -7.44 13.98 -11.74
C ALA A 230 -6.18 14.38 -10.95
N GLY A 231 -6.38 14.99 -9.78
CA GLY A 231 -5.33 15.34 -8.83
C GLY A 231 -5.05 14.22 -7.83
N HIS A 232 -4.44 14.59 -6.70
CA HIS A 232 -4.08 13.65 -5.61
C HIS A 232 -5.32 13.27 -4.76
N LYS A 233 -6.26 12.55 -5.35
CA LYS A 233 -7.51 12.15 -4.69
C LYS A 233 -8.10 10.91 -5.36
N VAL A 234 -8.41 9.89 -4.56
CA VAL A 234 -9.12 8.67 -5.01
C VAL A 234 -10.63 8.97 -5.11
N SER A 235 -11.22 8.69 -6.28
CA SER A 235 -12.66 8.79 -6.51
C SER A 235 -13.39 7.50 -6.10
N GLN A 236 -14.72 7.55 -6.07
CA GLN A 236 -15.54 6.35 -5.87
C GLN A 236 -15.33 5.34 -7.02
N GLU A 237 -15.22 5.80 -8.25
CA GLU A 237 -14.97 4.95 -9.42
C GLU A 237 -13.63 4.22 -9.29
N THR A 238 -12.58 4.92 -8.88
CA THR A 238 -11.26 4.33 -8.60
C THR A 238 -11.32 3.29 -7.48
N THR A 239 -12.12 3.57 -6.43
CA THR A 239 -12.34 2.62 -5.33
C THR A 239 -13.01 1.34 -5.83
N LEU A 240 -14.03 1.46 -6.68
CA LEU A 240 -14.73 0.32 -7.28
C LEU A 240 -13.82 -0.45 -8.27
N GLU A 241 -13.01 0.25 -9.06
CA GLU A 241 -12.02 -0.39 -9.93
C GLU A 241 -11.04 -1.25 -9.12
N MET A 242 -10.44 -0.70 -8.07
CA MET A 242 -9.56 -1.41 -7.15
C MET A 242 -10.24 -2.66 -6.56
N THR A 243 -11.48 -2.50 -6.11
CA THR A 243 -12.27 -3.59 -5.52
C THR A 243 -12.51 -4.72 -6.52
N ASN A 244 -12.83 -4.38 -7.77
CA ASN A 244 -13.00 -5.35 -8.85
C ASN A 244 -11.67 -6.03 -9.24
N LYS A 245 -10.52 -5.33 -9.13
CA LYS A 245 -9.20 -5.94 -9.34
C LYS A 245 -8.93 -7.03 -8.30
N PHE A 246 -9.21 -6.79 -7.01
CA PHE A 246 -9.03 -7.82 -5.98
C PHE A 246 -9.93 -9.02 -6.22
N ASP A 247 -11.20 -8.82 -6.58
CA ASP A 247 -12.11 -9.91 -6.93
C ASP A 247 -11.54 -10.74 -8.09
N GLN A 248 -11.15 -10.10 -9.19
CA GLN A 248 -10.53 -10.77 -10.34
C GLN A 248 -9.25 -11.54 -9.99
N TYR A 249 -8.39 -10.95 -9.14
CA TYR A 249 -7.14 -11.56 -8.72
C TYR A 249 -7.38 -12.79 -7.86
N TYR A 250 -8.32 -12.70 -6.94
CA TYR A 250 -8.69 -13.84 -6.11
C TYR A 250 -9.31 -14.98 -6.93
N GLN A 251 -10.25 -14.68 -7.84
CA GLN A 251 -10.85 -15.70 -8.72
C GLN A 251 -9.78 -16.38 -9.60
N LYS A 252 -8.85 -15.61 -10.16
CA LYS A 252 -7.72 -16.15 -10.95
C LYS A 252 -6.77 -17.00 -10.10
N PHE A 253 -6.56 -16.61 -8.84
CA PHE A 253 -5.71 -17.34 -7.91
C PHE A 253 -6.29 -18.71 -7.54
N VAL A 254 -7.58 -18.75 -7.21
CA VAL A 254 -8.30 -19.99 -6.87
C VAL A 254 -8.44 -20.90 -8.10
N GLY A 255 -8.74 -20.33 -9.27
CA GLY A 255 -8.89 -21.10 -10.52
C GLY A 255 -7.60 -21.75 -11.06
N LYS A 256 -6.44 -21.42 -10.49
CA LYS A 256 -5.13 -22.04 -10.83
C LYS A 256 -4.75 -23.21 -9.90
N ARG A 257 -5.54 -23.48 -8.87
CA ARG A 257 -5.38 -24.60 -7.94
C ARG A 257 -6.26 -25.76 -8.33
#